data_85e5961256f3211d71b0ce635afdd95b
#
_entry.id   85e5961256f3211d71b0ce635afdd95b
#
_cell.length_a   1.000
_cell.length_b   1.000
_cell.length_c   1.000
_cell.angle_alpha   90.00
_cell.angle_beta   90.00
_cell.angle_gamma   90.00
#
_symmetry.space_group_name_H-M   'P 1'
#
loop_
_entity.id
_entity.type
_entity.pdbx_description
1 polymer ?
#
loop_
_entity_poly.entity_id
_entity_poly.type
_entity_poly.pdbx_seq_one_letter_code
_entity_poly.pdbx_strand_id
1 'polypeptide(L)'
;LDRKKELKQLYKETEIEGGIYCIRNTKNEKVYVESTRNFKTMSGRRLLLNMGSHTNKALQDDWKEYGTDAFEFKILEVLKKKDTGYFNEKEELKKLEEKWLEKLQPYGERGYNRDISR
;
A
#
# COMPACT_ATOMS: atom_id res chain seq x y z
N LEU A 1 20.87 -7.25 30.92
CA LEU A 1 20.27 -8.52 30.60
C LEU A 1 19.29 -8.41 29.47
N ASP A 2 18.06 -8.18 29.77
CA ASP A 2 17.00 -8.13 28.77
C ASP A 2 16.88 -6.78 28.07
N ARG A 3 17.57 -5.76 28.57
CA ARG A 3 17.55 -4.41 27.97
C ARG A 3 18.11 -4.39 26.54
N LYS A 4 19.12 -5.20 26.24
CA LYS A 4 19.67 -5.27 24.88
C LYS A 4 18.68 -5.92 23.92
N LYS A 5 17.95 -6.94 24.38
CA LYS A 5 16.92 -7.59 23.60
C LYS A 5 15.69 -6.69 23.42
N GLU A 6 15.29 -5.99 24.47
CA GLU A 6 14.19 -5.03 24.41
C GLU A 6 14.50 -3.86 23.49
N LEU A 7 15.72 -3.32 23.55
CA LEU A 7 16.15 -2.25 22.66
C LEU A 7 16.21 -2.70 21.21
N LYS A 8 16.66 -3.92 20.95
CA LYS A 8 16.66 -4.49 19.60
C LYS A 8 15.25 -4.71 19.09
N GLN A 9 14.34 -5.14 19.95
CA GLN A 9 12.96 -5.38 19.60
C GLN A 9 12.22 -4.07 19.34
N LEU A 10 12.43 -3.07 20.19
CA LEU A 10 11.91 -1.71 20.00
C LEU A 10 12.45 -1.10 18.71
N TYR A 11 13.72 -1.31 18.43
CA TYR A 11 14.36 -0.82 17.22
C TYR A 11 13.77 -1.45 15.96
N LYS A 12 13.48 -2.75 16.02
CA LYS A 12 12.80 -3.45 14.91
C LYS A 12 11.37 -2.97 14.72
N GLU A 13 10.66 -2.72 15.81
CA GLU A 13 9.29 -2.21 15.74
C GLU A 13 9.22 -0.80 15.18
N THR A 14 10.28 -0.02 15.31
CA THR A 14 10.36 1.33 14.76
C THR A 14 10.97 1.37 13.37
N GLU A 15 11.45 0.24 12.86
CA GLU A 15 12.03 0.16 11.52
C GLU A 15 10.98 0.51 10.47
N ILE A 16 11.37 1.43 9.58
CA ILE A 16 10.48 1.88 8.50
C ILE A 16 10.58 0.90 7.35
N GLU A 17 9.48 0.21 7.06
CA GLU A 17 9.38 -0.67 5.91
C GLU A 17 8.42 -0.09 4.89
N GLY A 18 8.81 -0.16 3.64
CA GLY A 18 7.99 0.25 2.51
C GLY A 18 7.84 -0.87 1.49
N GLY A 19 7.05 -0.64 0.49
CA GLY A 19 6.79 -1.59 -0.59
C GLY A 19 5.47 -1.33 -1.26
N ILE A 20 4.77 -2.40 -1.61
CA ILE A 20 3.51 -2.35 -2.33
C ILE A 20 2.40 -2.92 -1.45
N TYR A 21 1.29 -2.21 -1.38
CA TYR A 21 0.09 -2.70 -0.70
C TYR A 21 -1.13 -2.51 -1.59
N CYS A 22 -2.21 -3.20 -1.26
CA CYS A 22 -3.48 -3.00 -1.95
C CYS A 22 -4.62 -2.81 -0.95
N ILE A 23 -5.63 -2.11 -1.41
CA ILE A 23 -6.92 -1.98 -0.72
C ILE A 23 -7.92 -2.75 -1.57
N ARG A 24 -8.49 -3.82 -1.02
CA ARG A 24 -9.39 -4.70 -1.73
C ARG A 24 -10.81 -4.54 -1.22
N ASN A 25 -11.75 -4.35 -2.14
CA ASN A 25 -13.17 -4.37 -1.82
C ASN A 25 -13.67 -5.83 -1.89
N THR A 26 -14.00 -6.40 -0.74
CA THR A 26 -14.41 -7.79 -0.65
C THR A 26 -15.78 -8.07 -1.27
N LYS A 27 -16.54 -7.04 -1.56
CA LYS A 27 -17.88 -7.19 -2.15
C LYS A 27 -17.88 -7.30 -3.67
N ASN A 28 -16.99 -6.55 -4.34
CA ASN A 28 -16.90 -6.56 -5.80
C ASN A 28 -15.53 -7.02 -6.33
N GLU A 29 -14.60 -7.36 -5.44
CA GLU A 29 -13.25 -7.83 -5.75
C GLU A 29 -12.34 -6.81 -6.43
N LYS A 30 -12.74 -5.55 -6.51
CA LYS A 30 -11.88 -4.49 -7.03
C LYS A 30 -10.75 -4.19 -6.07
N VAL A 31 -9.56 -3.90 -6.63
CA VAL A 31 -8.38 -3.60 -5.84
C VAL A 31 -7.77 -2.25 -6.25
N TYR A 32 -7.17 -1.59 -5.27
CA TYR A 32 -6.37 -0.39 -5.49
C TYR A 32 -4.94 -0.69 -5.04
N VAL A 33 -3.99 -0.58 -5.96
CA VAL A 33 -2.57 -0.87 -5.71
C VAL A 33 -1.81 0.44 -5.53
N GLU A 34 -1.04 0.53 -4.47
CA GLU A 34 -0.25 1.72 -4.17
C GLU A 34 1.11 1.33 -3.60
N SER A 35 2.14 2.11 -3.96
CA SER A 35 3.46 1.99 -3.34
C SER A 35 3.55 2.96 -2.17
N THR A 36 4.36 2.59 -1.18
CA THR A 36 4.63 3.46 -0.04
C THR A 36 6.05 3.25 0.46
N ARG A 37 6.66 4.31 0.96
CA ARG A 37 7.96 4.22 1.63
C ARG A 37 7.82 3.78 3.08
N ASN A 38 6.61 3.85 3.61
CA ASN A 38 6.35 3.53 5.01
C ASN A 38 4.93 2.98 5.15
N PHE A 39 4.82 1.68 5.46
CA PHE A 39 3.52 1.02 5.61
C PHE A 39 2.68 1.61 6.75
N LYS A 40 3.28 2.34 7.67
CA LYS A 40 2.53 3.03 8.72
C LYS A 40 1.57 4.08 8.16
N THR A 41 1.82 4.56 6.94
CA THR A 41 0.92 5.50 6.27
C THR A 41 -0.41 4.87 5.84
N MET A 42 -0.50 3.54 5.86
CA MET A 42 -1.76 2.85 5.52
C MET A 42 -2.91 3.27 6.44
N SER A 43 -2.64 3.46 7.72
CA SER A 43 -3.66 3.94 8.66
C SER A 43 -4.13 5.36 8.32
N GLY A 44 -3.22 6.20 7.83
CA GLY A 44 -3.57 7.55 7.34
C GLY A 44 -4.45 7.50 6.10
N ARG A 45 -4.21 6.57 5.20
CA ARG A 45 -5.05 6.36 4.02
C ARG A 45 -6.46 5.93 4.41
N ARG A 46 -6.58 5.04 5.38
CA ARG A 46 -7.88 4.62 5.91
C ARG A 46 -8.63 5.81 6.52
N LEU A 47 -7.91 6.65 7.26
CA LEU A 47 -8.50 7.87 7.85
C LEU A 47 -9.02 8.80 6.76
N LEU A 48 -8.24 9.02 5.69
CA LEU A 48 -8.67 9.86 4.56
C LEU A 48 -9.93 9.31 3.91
N LEU A 49 -10.01 8.00 3.72
CA LEU A 49 -11.19 7.36 3.15
C LEU A 49 -12.42 7.53 4.05
N ASN A 50 -12.24 7.38 5.37
CA ASN A 50 -13.32 7.58 6.34
C ASN A 50 -13.80 9.03 6.37
N MET A 51 -12.90 9.99 6.12
CA MET A 51 -13.23 11.41 6.08
C MET A 51 -13.79 11.88 4.73
N GLY A 52 -13.73 11.04 3.71
CA GLY A 52 -14.18 11.38 2.37
C GLY A 52 -13.19 12.23 1.58
N SER A 53 -11.91 12.18 1.94
CA SER A 53 -10.86 13.06 1.40
C SER A 53 -9.80 12.33 0.58
N HIS A 54 -10.00 11.06 0.24
CA HIS A 54 -9.03 10.32 -0.56
C HIS A 54 -8.99 10.84 -2.00
N THR A 55 -7.80 10.89 -2.58
CA THR A 55 -7.57 11.44 -3.92
C THR A 55 -8.13 10.56 -5.05
N ASN A 56 -8.24 9.25 -4.82
CA ASN A 56 -8.83 8.35 -5.82
C ASN A 56 -10.35 8.36 -5.64
N LYS A 57 -11.03 8.99 -6.57
CA LYS A 57 -12.48 9.20 -6.48
C LYS A 57 -13.27 7.89 -6.55
N ALA A 58 -12.88 6.97 -7.44
CA ALA A 58 -13.57 5.70 -7.60
C ALA A 58 -13.51 4.86 -6.32
N LEU A 59 -12.33 4.80 -5.70
CA LEU A 59 -12.14 4.11 -4.42
C LEU A 59 -12.94 4.80 -3.32
N GLN A 60 -12.89 6.13 -3.27
CA GLN A 60 -13.61 6.91 -2.26
C GLN A 60 -15.11 6.72 -2.35
N ASP A 61 -15.65 6.72 -3.56
CA ASP A 61 -17.10 6.53 -3.79
C ASP A 61 -17.55 5.14 -3.32
N ASP A 62 -16.78 4.11 -3.64
CA ASP A 62 -17.10 2.75 -3.21
C ASP A 62 -16.92 2.58 -1.70
N TRP A 63 -15.96 3.27 -1.11
CA TRP A 63 -15.78 3.27 0.35
C TRP A 63 -17.02 3.78 1.07
N LYS A 64 -17.61 4.85 0.55
CA LYS A 64 -18.87 5.42 1.09
C LYS A 64 -20.05 4.49 0.88
N GLU A 65 -20.10 3.83 -0.27
CA GLU A 65 -21.21 2.94 -0.62
C GLU A 65 -21.19 1.64 0.16
N TYR A 66 -20.02 0.98 0.23
CA TYR A 66 -19.90 -0.35 0.85
C TYR A 66 -19.54 -0.32 2.32
N GLY A 67 -18.92 0.77 2.78
CA GLY A 67 -18.49 0.92 4.16
C GLY A 67 -17.10 0.35 4.42
N THR A 68 -16.50 0.80 5.51
CA THR A 68 -15.12 0.46 5.87
C THR A 68 -14.90 -1.05 6.07
N ASP A 69 -15.93 -1.76 6.56
CA ASP A 69 -15.82 -3.20 6.84
C ASP A 69 -15.72 -4.06 5.57
N ALA A 70 -16.10 -3.51 4.42
CA ALA A 70 -16.02 -4.22 3.14
C ALA A 70 -14.59 -4.24 2.58
N PHE A 71 -13.66 -3.44 3.11
CA PHE A 71 -12.33 -3.25 2.54
C PHE A 71 -11.26 -3.89 3.40
N GLU A 72 -10.28 -4.51 2.73
CA GLU A 72 -9.09 -5.08 3.36
C GLU A 72 -7.84 -4.38 2.85
N PHE A 73 -6.94 -4.03 3.77
CA PHE A 73 -5.60 -3.55 3.45
C PHE A 73 -4.65 -4.74 3.52
N LYS A 74 -3.91 -4.96 2.43
CA LYS A 74 -3.00 -6.11 2.35
C LYS A 74 -1.65 -5.68 1.78
N ILE A 75 -0.57 -6.06 2.47
CA ILE A 75 0.78 -5.85 1.97
C ILE A 75 1.07 -6.92 0.92
N LEU A 76 1.39 -6.48 -0.30
CA LEU A 76 1.70 -7.38 -1.41
C LEU A 76 3.19 -7.75 -1.46
N GLU A 77 4.04 -6.78 -1.22
CA GLU A 77 5.49 -7.01 -1.23
C GLU A 77 6.21 -5.94 -0.41
N VAL A 78 7.21 -6.37 0.35
CA VAL A 78 8.08 -5.46 1.11
C VAL A 78 9.32 -5.17 0.26
N LEU A 79 9.67 -3.90 0.13
CA LEU A 79 10.90 -3.51 -0.55
C LEU A 79 12.09 -3.77 0.36
N LYS A 80 12.99 -4.64 -0.09
CA LYS A 80 14.23 -4.95 0.64
C LYS A 80 15.29 -3.92 0.28
N LYS A 81 15.74 -3.16 1.28
CA LYS A 81 16.80 -2.18 1.13
C LYS A 81 18.15 -2.88 1.12
N LYS A 82 19.00 -2.49 0.16
CA LYS A 82 20.36 -3.01 0.06
C LYS A 82 21.34 -2.03 0.70
N ASP A 83 22.25 -2.55 1.52
CA ASP A 83 23.23 -1.72 2.23
C ASP A 83 24.47 -1.42 1.39
N THR A 84 24.63 -2.08 0.26
CA THR A 84 25.82 -1.96 -0.58
C THR A 84 25.49 -1.42 -1.97
N GLY A 85 26.31 -0.50 -2.45
CA GLY A 85 26.19 0.08 -3.77
C GLY A 85 25.11 1.13 -3.88
N TYR A 86 24.82 1.52 -5.10
CA TYR A 86 23.80 2.51 -5.41
C TYR A 86 22.40 1.91 -5.27
N PHE A 87 21.61 2.50 -4.39
CA PHE A 87 20.23 2.09 -4.16
C PHE A 87 19.31 3.31 -4.23
N ASN A 88 18.43 3.35 -5.22
CA ASN A 88 17.43 4.41 -5.34
C ASN A 88 16.06 3.85 -4.96
N GLU A 89 15.61 4.18 -3.76
CA GLU A 89 14.34 3.71 -3.20
C GLU A 89 13.15 4.05 -4.10
N LYS A 90 13.13 5.27 -4.63
CA LYS A 90 12.05 5.73 -5.51
C LYS A 90 11.94 4.89 -6.78
N GLU A 91 13.07 4.61 -7.42
CA GLU A 91 13.10 3.79 -8.63
C GLU A 91 12.72 2.34 -8.35
N GLU A 92 13.21 1.80 -7.24
CA GLU A 92 12.90 0.41 -6.86
C GLU A 92 11.41 0.24 -6.51
N LEU A 93 10.82 1.21 -5.82
CA LEU A 93 9.39 1.23 -5.54
C LEU A 93 8.58 1.31 -6.83
N LYS A 94 9.02 2.14 -7.77
CA LYS A 94 8.34 2.28 -9.06
C LYS A 94 8.36 0.96 -9.85
N LYS A 95 9.49 0.26 -9.86
CA LYS A 95 9.63 -1.06 -10.52
C LYS A 95 8.70 -2.09 -9.88
N LEU A 96 8.63 -2.12 -8.55
CA LEU A 96 7.73 -3.02 -7.83
C LEU A 96 6.27 -2.70 -8.13
N GLU A 97 5.93 -1.42 -8.13
CA GLU A 97 4.57 -0.98 -8.44
C GLU A 97 4.16 -1.41 -9.84
N GLU A 98 5.02 -1.18 -10.83
CA GLU A 98 4.78 -1.59 -12.21
C GLU A 98 4.59 -3.11 -12.33
N LYS A 99 5.39 -3.88 -11.60
CA LYS A 99 5.29 -5.34 -11.55
C LYS A 99 3.91 -5.78 -11.05
N TRP A 100 3.45 -5.19 -9.95
CA TRP A 100 2.16 -5.55 -9.37
C TRP A 100 0.99 -5.02 -10.17
N LEU A 101 1.11 -3.84 -10.78
CA LEU A 101 0.10 -3.31 -11.67
C LEU A 101 -0.08 -4.21 -12.89
N GLU A 102 1.02 -4.71 -13.45
CA GLU A 102 0.98 -5.65 -14.57
C GLU A 102 0.34 -6.98 -14.16
N LYS A 103 0.71 -7.48 -12.99
CA LYS A 103 0.22 -8.77 -12.49
C LYS A 103 -1.27 -8.74 -12.16
N LEU A 104 -1.75 -7.69 -11.51
CA LEU A 104 -3.13 -7.59 -11.03
C LEU A 104 -4.07 -6.88 -11.99
N GLN A 105 -3.55 -6.00 -12.85
CA GLN A 105 -4.36 -5.23 -13.79
C GLN A 105 -5.55 -4.54 -13.12
N PRO A 106 -5.33 -3.72 -12.07
CA PRO A 106 -6.43 -3.17 -11.27
C PRO A 106 -7.09 -1.98 -11.94
N TYR A 107 -7.55 -2.17 -13.16
CA TYR A 107 -8.13 -1.15 -14.00
C TYR A 107 -9.56 -1.49 -14.37
N GLY A 108 -10.40 -0.47 -14.55
CA GLY A 108 -11.78 -0.62 -14.97
C GLY A 108 -12.57 -1.46 -13.98
N GLU A 109 -13.10 -2.60 -14.43
CA GLU A 109 -13.90 -3.50 -13.60
C GLU A 109 -13.11 -4.26 -12.55
N ARG A 110 -11.79 -4.33 -12.71
CA ARG A 110 -10.89 -5.07 -11.81
C ARG A 110 -10.34 -4.25 -10.66
N GLY A 111 -10.39 -2.92 -10.76
CA GLY A 111 -9.78 -2.11 -9.72
C GLY A 111 -10.02 -0.62 -9.85
N TYR A 112 -9.35 0.12 -9.00
CA TYR A 112 -9.53 1.56 -8.87
C TYR A 112 -8.38 2.37 -9.45
N ASN A 113 -7.30 1.72 -9.89
CA ASN A 113 -6.16 2.41 -10.46
C ASN A 113 -6.48 3.00 -11.82
N ARG A 114 -5.85 4.13 -12.13
CA ARG A 114 -5.93 4.72 -13.46
C ARG A 114 -5.01 3.95 -14.40
N ASP A 115 -5.50 3.61 -15.57
CA ASP A 115 -4.67 3.04 -16.62
C ASP A 115 -4.00 4.19 -17.38
N ILE A 116 -2.76 4.51 -17.00
CA ILE A 116 -2.01 5.61 -17.59
C ILE A 116 -1.31 5.22 -18.89
N SER A 117 -1.33 3.95 -19.25
CA SER A 117 -0.67 3.46 -20.45
C SER A 117 -1.49 3.71 -21.73
N ARG A 118 -2.67 4.26 -21.58
CA ARG A 118 -3.57 4.57 -22.71
C ARG A 118 -3.64 6.05 -23.00
#